data_406ca7e6ac1d8655aa5ab89a5501ced3
#
_entry.id   406ca7e6ac1d8655aa5ab89a5501ced3
#
_cell.length_a   1.000
_cell.length_b   1.000
_cell.length_c   1.000
_cell.angle_alpha   90.00
_cell.angle_beta   90.00
_cell.angle_gamma   90.00
#
_symmetry.space_group_name_H-M   'P 1'
#
loop_
_entity.id
_entity.type
_entity.pdbx_description
1 polymer ?
#
loop_
_entity_poly.entity_id
_entity_poly.type
_entity_poly.pdbx_seq_one_letter_code
_entity_poly.pdbx_strand_id
1 'polypeptide(L)'
;MRATGKHPHVLWGNICLTKKCLHTLRIYRNNLTAWLNGDALVQAVASQNDNTVVVINSVGPLMLEPWVDHPNVTAVVWAGLGGTETGDALVDVIYGAANPSGRLPYTIAKSPKDYPAQLVLGGNGEEILNITYTEGCVLCVPFI
;
A
#
# COMPACT_ATOMS: atom_id res chain seq x y z
N MET A 1 -0.25 -12.50 -37.57
CA MET A 1 0.04 -11.53 -36.49
C MET A 1 0.33 -12.32 -35.23
N ARG A 2 1.58 -12.37 -34.78
CA ARG A 2 1.92 -13.03 -33.51
C ARG A 2 1.76 -11.97 -32.42
N ALA A 3 0.78 -12.16 -31.54
CA ALA A 3 0.69 -11.40 -30.31
C ALA A 3 1.84 -11.83 -29.39
N THR A 4 2.85 -10.97 -29.24
CA THR A 4 3.87 -11.11 -28.21
C THR A 4 3.26 -10.64 -26.90
N GLY A 5 2.47 -11.52 -26.26
CA GLY A 5 1.93 -11.26 -24.94
C GLY A 5 3.06 -11.28 -23.92
N LYS A 6 3.57 -10.09 -23.57
CA LYS A 6 4.35 -9.94 -22.35
C LYS A 6 3.37 -10.09 -21.19
N HIS A 7 3.54 -11.14 -20.40
CA HIS A 7 2.74 -11.32 -19.19
C HIS A 7 3.08 -10.22 -18.18
N PRO A 8 2.08 -9.63 -17.49
CA PRO A 8 2.35 -8.65 -16.46
C PRO A 8 3.16 -9.28 -15.31
N HIS A 9 4.18 -8.59 -14.87
CA HIS A 9 4.92 -8.98 -13.67
C HIS A 9 4.20 -8.45 -12.44
N VAL A 10 3.78 -9.36 -11.57
CA VAL A 10 3.08 -9.02 -10.32
C VAL A 10 4.09 -9.01 -9.18
N LEU A 11 4.22 -7.85 -8.54
CA LEU A 11 5.03 -7.69 -7.34
C LEU A 11 4.19 -7.94 -6.10
N TRP A 12 4.59 -8.94 -5.32
CA TRP A 12 4.02 -9.18 -4.00
C TRP A 12 4.78 -8.36 -2.96
N GLY A 13 4.09 -7.42 -2.32
CA GLY A 13 4.61 -6.76 -1.12
C GLY A 13 4.60 -7.75 0.04
N ASN A 14 5.76 -8.32 0.38
CA ASN A 14 5.89 -9.29 1.45
C ASN A 14 5.62 -8.65 2.82
N ILE A 15 4.46 -8.96 3.40
CA ILE A 15 4.34 -8.93 4.86
C ILE A 15 4.92 -10.25 5.37
N CYS A 16 6.12 -10.17 5.93
CA CYS A 16 6.76 -11.32 6.55
C CYS A 16 5.97 -11.78 7.78
N LEU A 17 5.26 -12.91 7.68
CA LEU A 17 4.46 -13.51 8.76
C LEU A 17 5.29 -14.44 9.66
N THR A 18 6.56 -14.14 9.93
CA THR A 18 7.32 -14.88 10.93
C THR A 18 7.07 -14.33 12.34
N LYS A 19 7.16 -15.19 13.37
CA LYS A 19 7.03 -14.79 14.79
C LYS A 19 7.91 -13.58 15.17
N LYS A 20 9.03 -13.40 14.48
CA LYS A 20 9.95 -12.28 14.66
C LYS A 20 9.39 -10.96 14.12
N CYS A 21 8.58 -11.02 13.05
CA CYS A 21 7.87 -9.84 12.53
C CYS A 21 6.73 -9.39 13.44
N LEU A 22 6.05 -10.31 14.13
CA LEU A 22 4.94 -9.95 15.02
C LEU A 22 5.41 -9.10 16.21
N HIS A 23 6.60 -9.37 16.73
CA HIS A 23 7.20 -8.57 17.82
C HIS A 23 7.65 -7.18 17.30
N THR A 24 7.99 -7.10 16.04
CA THR A 24 8.44 -5.87 15.39
C THR A 24 7.25 -5.00 14.94
N LEU A 25 6.08 -5.58 14.62
CA LEU A 25 4.85 -4.85 14.26
C LEU A 25 4.36 -3.88 15.35
N ARG A 26 4.74 -4.08 16.59
CA ARG A 26 4.38 -3.21 17.72
C ARG A 26 5.07 -1.85 17.70
N ILE A 27 6.12 -1.65 16.88
CA ILE A 27 7.02 -0.49 16.96
C ILE A 27 7.19 0.26 15.62
N TYR A 28 6.76 -0.27 14.45
CA TYR A 28 7.37 0.14 13.18
C TYR A 28 6.48 0.85 12.16
N ARG A 29 5.32 1.35 12.54
CA ARG A 29 4.60 2.24 11.65
C ARG A 29 4.82 3.71 12.00
N ASN A 30 6.09 4.10 12.09
CA ASN A 30 6.49 5.47 12.42
C ASN A 30 6.54 6.38 11.19
N ASN A 31 6.35 5.83 10.01
CA ASN A 31 6.28 6.58 8.76
C ASN A 31 5.31 5.90 7.77
N LEU A 32 5.01 6.58 6.68
CA LEU A 32 4.11 6.12 5.63
C LEU A 32 4.86 5.55 4.42
N THR A 33 6.16 5.28 4.53
CA THR A 33 6.95 4.68 3.44
C THR A 33 6.75 3.17 3.38
N ALA A 34 6.97 2.59 2.22
CA ALA A 34 6.92 1.14 2.07
C ALA A 34 8.06 0.48 2.85
N TRP A 35 7.71 -0.52 3.65
CA TRP A 35 8.66 -1.20 4.53
C TRP A 35 9.72 -1.98 3.74
N LEU A 36 10.87 -2.23 4.37
CA LEU A 36 12.01 -2.95 3.77
C LEU A 36 12.46 -2.36 2.42
N ASN A 37 12.44 -1.03 2.31
CA ASN A 37 12.83 -0.34 1.08
C ASN A 37 11.95 -0.72 -0.14
N GLY A 38 10.66 -0.93 0.10
CA GLY A 38 9.71 -1.34 -0.93
C GLY A 38 9.61 -0.38 -2.10
N ASP A 39 9.78 0.92 -1.85
CA ASP A 39 9.77 1.93 -2.92
C ASP A 39 10.90 1.69 -3.93
N ALA A 40 12.12 1.41 -3.47
CA ALA A 40 13.25 1.08 -4.33
C ALA A 40 13.03 -0.24 -5.08
N LEU A 41 12.39 -1.22 -4.44
CA LEU A 41 12.02 -2.48 -5.09
C LEU A 41 11.06 -2.24 -6.26
N VAL A 42 10.01 -1.45 -6.06
CA VAL A 42 9.04 -1.13 -7.12
C VAL A 42 9.75 -0.43 -8.27
N GLN A 43 10.58 0.58 -7.99
CA GLN A 43 11.34 1.28 -9.01
C GLN A 43 12.29 0.36 -9.78
N ALA A 44 13.01 -0.52 -9.09
CA ALA A 44 13.95 -1.46 -9.72
C ALA A 44 13.22 -2.44 -10.66
N VAL A 45 12.05 -2.93 -10.27
CA VAL A 45 11.25 -3.84 -11.11
C VAL A 45 10.62 -3.08 -12.28
N ALA A 46 10.03 -1.92 -12.03
CA ALA A 46 9.42 -1.10 -13.07
C ALA A 46 10.45 -0.62 -14.12
N SER A 47 11.71 -0.40 -13.73
CA SER A 47 12.77 -0.05 -14.67
C SER A 47 13.13 -1.18 -15.65
N GLN A 48 12.83 -2.43 -15.31
CA GLN A 48 13.14 -3.61 -16.12
C GLN A 48 11.92 -4.18 -16.87
N ASN A 49 10.71 -3.72 -16.53
CA ASN A 49 9.48 -4.27 -17.10
C ASN A 49 8.54 -3.14 -17.51
N ASP A 50 8.12 -3.14 -18.75
CA ASP A 50 7.24 -2.12 -19.35
C ASP A 50 5.79 -2.20 -18.85
N ASN A 51 5.42 -3.26 -18.15
CA ASN A 51 4.06 -3.48 -17.62
C ASN A 51 4.14 -4.09 -16.22
N THR A 52 4.11 -3.23 -15.22
CA THR A 52 4.23 -3.61 -13.81
C THR A 52 2.92 -3.31 -13.08
N VAL A 53 2.34 -4.32 -12.47
CA VAL A 53 1.21 -4.19 -11.53
C VAL A 53 1.74 -4.29 -10.12
N VAL A 54 1.49 -3.25 -9.32
CA VAL A 54 1.91 -3.21 -7.91
C VAL A 54 0.76 -3.60 -7.02
N VAL A 55 0.93 -4.66 -6.22
CA VAL A 55 -0.04 -5.11 -5.24
C VAL A 55 0.40 -4.71 -3.84
N ILE A 56 -0.44 -3.94 -3.16
CA ILE A 56 -0.14 -3.41 -1.82
C ILE A 56 -0.93 -4.16 -0.77
N ASN A 57 -0.20 -4.86 0.11
CA ASN A 57 -0.74 -5.46 1.32
C ASN A 57 -0.34 -4.58 2.52
N SER A 58 -1.23 -3.69 2.94
CA SER A 58 -0.96 -2.75 4.03
C SER A 58 -2.18 -2.53 4.90
N VAL A 59 -1.94 -2.28 6.18
CA VAL A 59 -2.99 -1.96 7.18
C VAL A 59 -3.56 -0.56 7.02
N GLY A 60 -2.93 0.31 6.24
CA GLY A 60 -3.35 1.69 6.07
C GLY A 60 -2.51 2.39 5.00
N PRO A 61 -2.65 3.70 4.81
CA PRO A 61 -2.07 4.43 3.71
C PRO A 61 -0.55 4.32 3.65
N LEU A 62 -0.01 4.29 2.44
CA LEU A 62 1.42 4.40 2.14
C LEU A 62 1.64 5.57 1.20
N MET A 63 2.83 6.14 1.24
CA MET A 63 3.27 7.12 0.26
C MET A 63 3.57 6.41 -1.05
N LEU A 64 2.88 6.81 -2.12
CA LEU A 64 3.04 6.21 -3.45
C LEU A 64 3.85 7.10 -4.38
N GLU A 65 4.01 8.37 -4.05
CA GLU A 65 4.64 9.42 -4.86
C GLU A 65 5.98 9.02 -5.48
N PRO A 66 6.86 8.24 -4.80
CA PRO A 66 8.16 7.89 -5.38
C PRO A 66 8.08 7.06 -6.67
N TRP A 67 6.95 6.40 -6.94
CA TRP A 67 6.87 5.45 -8.05
C TRP A 67 5.51 5.37 -8.75
N VAL A 68 4.46 6.00 -8.23
CA VAL A 68 3.11 5.90 -8.81
C VAL A 68 3.04 6.46 -10.22
N ASP A 69 3.79 7.51 -10.51
CA ASP A 69 3.86 8.15 -11.83
C ASP A 69 4.91 7.53 -12.76
N HIS A 70 5.53 6.40 -12.36
CA HIS A 70 6.48 5.72 -13.21
C HIS A 70 5.79 5.15 -14.47
N PRO A 71 6.28 5.43 -15.71
CA PRO A 71 5.58 5.09 -16.95
C PRO A 71 5.31 3.58 -17.11
N ASN A 72 6.08 2.74 -16.46
CA ASN A 72 5.94 1.29 -16.52
C ASN A 72 5.08 0.70 -15.38
N VAL A 73 4.60 1.54 -14.46
CA VAL A 73 3.61 1.12 -13.45
C VAL A 73 2.23 1.33 -14.07
N THR A 74 1.61 0.24 -14.49
CA THR A 74 0.35 0.27 -15.24
C THR A 74 -0.89 0.18 -14.35
N ALA A 75 -0.75 -0.41 -13.16
CA ALA A 75 -1.84 -0.49 -12.20
C ALA A 75 -1.32 -0.64 -10.76
N VAL A 76 -2.12 -0.16 -9.81
CA VAL A 76 -1.91 -0.36 -8.39
C VAL A 76 -3.16 -1.01 -7.80
N VAL A 77 -2.99 -2.16 -7.17
CA VAL A 77 -4.05 -2.91 -6.50
C VAL A 77 -3.86 -2.81 -5.00
N TRP A 78 -4.82 -2.21 -4.32
CA TRP A 78 -4.81 -2.11 -2.86
C TRP A 78 -5.54 -3.31 -2.26
N ALA A 79 -4.80 -4.32 -1.81
CA ALA A 79 -5.37 -5.57 -1.30
C ALA A 79 -5.66 -5.55 0.21
N GLY A 80 -5.11 -4.58 0.94
CA GLY A 80 -5.26 -4.51 2.40
C GLY A 80 -4.57 -5.68 3.10
N LEU A 81 -5.17 -6.17 4.17
CA LEU A 81 -4.75 -7.40 4.86
C LEU A 81 -5.76 -8.50 4.56
N GLY A 82 -5.41 -9.37 3.64
CA GLY A 82 -6.19 -10.54 3.33
C GLY A 82 -6.02 -11.68 4.35
N GLY A 83 -6.91 -12.65 4.28
CA GLY A 83 -6.82 -13.89 5.05
C GLY A 83 -6.05 -15.00 4.32
N THR A 84 -6.40 -16.24 4.60
CA THR A 84 -5.76 -17.44 4.03
C THR A 84 -5.88 -17.47 2.50
N GLU A 85 -7.01 -17.06 1.95
CA GLU A 85 -7.30 -17.09 0.51
C GLU A 85 -6.86 -15.82 -0.24
N THR A 86 -5.98 -15.02 0.33
CA THR A 86 -5.52 -13.77 -0.30
C THR A 86 -4.91 -14.00 -1.68
N GLY A 87 -4.21 -15.12 -1.86
CA GLY A 87 -3.59 -15.48 -3.14
C GLY A 87 -4.62 -15.73 -4.22
N ASP A 88 -5.59 -16.59 -3.95
CA ASP A 88 -6.63 -16.96 -4.91
C ASP A 88 -7.53 -15.78 -5.24
N ALA A 89 -7.92 -15.00 -4.22
CA ALA A 89 -8.69 -13.77 -4.42
C ALA A 89 -7.96 -12.75 -5.30
N LEU A 90 -6.63 -12.63 -5.16
CA LEU A 90 -5.85 -11.74 -6.00
C LEU A 90 -5.78 -12.24 -7.45
N VAL A 91 -5.65 -13.55 -7.64
CA VAL A 91 -5.67 -14.17 -8.98
C VAL A 91 -6.97 -13.85 -9.70
N ASP A 92 -8.09 -14.02 -9.02
CA ASP A 92 -9.43 -13.73 -9.57
C ASP A 92 -9.56 -12.26 -10.03
N VAL A 93 -9.01 -11.33 -9.25
CA VAL A 93 -9.02 -9.90 -9.61
C VAL A 93 -8.08 -9.60 -10.78
N ILE A 94 -6.83 -10.09 -10.74
CA ILE A 94 -5.82 -9.76 -11.74
C ILE A 94 -6.15 -10.37 -13.10
N TYR A 95 -6.69 -11.58 -13.12
CA TYR A 95 -7.06 -12.28 -14.35
C TYR A 95 -8.52 -12.02 -14.79
N GLY A 96 -9.26 -11.21 -14.04
CA GLY A 96 -10.56 -10.71 -14.42
C GLY A 96 -11.74 -11.68 -14.18
N ALA A 97 -11.54 -12.70 -13.36
CA ALA A 97 -12.63 -13.57 -12.93
C ALA A 97 -13.59 -12.84 -11.98
N ALA A 98 -13.06 -11.91 -11.17
CA ALA A 98 -13.81 -11.04 -10.29
C ALA A 98 -13.48 -9.57 -10.57
N ASN A 99 -14.51 -8.71 -10.68
CA ASN A 99 -14.31 -7.27 -10.81
C ASN A 99 -14.16 -6.63 -9.42
N PRO A 100 -13.04 -5.92 -9.13
CA PRO A 100 -12.87 -5.26 -7.85
C PRO A 100 -13.87 -4.11 -7.70
N SER A 101 -14.74 -4.19 -6.72
CA SER A 101 -15.77 -3.19 -6.42
C SER A 101 -15.48 -2.35 -5.18
N GLY A 102 -14.45 -2.73 -4.41
CA GLY A 102 -14.03 -2.02 -3.22
C GLY A 102 -13.48 -0.63 -3.53
N ARG A 103 -13.72 0.30 -2.60
CA ARG A 103 -13.15 1.65 -2.64
C ARG A 103 -12.22 1.84 -1.47
N LEU A 104 -11.20 2.69 -1.64
CA LEU A 104 -10.32 3.06 -0.53
C LEU A 104 -11.14 3.76 0.57
N PRO A 105 -11.03 3.29 1.83
CA PRO A 105 -11.75 3.90 2.95
C PRO A 105 -11.04 5.15 3.51
N TYR A 106 -9.93 5.56 2.91
CA TYR A 106 -9.12 6.70 3.32
C TYR A 106 -8.44 7.33 2.11
N THR A 107 -7.99 8.57 2.27
CA THR A 107 -7.21 9.29 1.27
C THR A 107 -5.74 8.92 1.37
N ILE A 108 -5.07 8.75 0.24
CA ILE A 108 -3.62 8.61 0.15
C ILE A 108 -3.06 9.96 -0.30
N ALA A 109 -2.39 10.66 0.61
CA ALA A 109 -1.82 11.97 0.32
C ALA A 109 -0.46 11.85 -0.37
N LYS A 110 -0.05 12.92 -1.07
CA LYS A 110 1.26 13.01 -1.73
C LYS A 110 2.40 13.20 -0.73
N SER A 111 2.12 13.90 0.36
CA SER A 111 3.09 14.15 1.43
C SER A 111 2.47 13.87 2.80
N PRO A 112 3.23 13.43 3.80
CA PRO A 112 2.74 13.30 5.17
C PRO A 112 2.17 14.60 5.73
N LYS A 113 2.66 15.74 5.26
CA LYS A 113 2.19 17.07 5.68
C LYS A 113 0.80 17.44 5.15
N ASP A 114 0.34 16.74 4.12
CA ASP A 114 -0.97 16.98 3.52
C ASP A 114 -2.11 16.33 4.32
N TYR A 115 -1.77 15.52 5.32
CA TYR A 115 -2.76 14.99 6.26
C TYR A 115 -3.04 16.04 7.34
N PRO A 116 -4.32 16.40 7.59
CA PRO A 116 -4.70 17.38 8.61
C PRO A 116 -4.37 16.90 10.03
N ALA A 117 -4.44 15.59 10.26
CA ALA A 117 -3.98 14.98 11.51
C ALA A 117 -2.60 14.32 11.31
N GLN A 118 -1.67 14.72 12.16
CA GLN A 118 -0.31 14.17 12.13
C GLN A 118 -0.20 12.92 13.00
N LEU A 119 0.75 12.05 12.68
CA LEU A 119 1.05 10.88 13.50
C LEU A 119 1.50 11.31 14.90
N VAL A 120 0.79 10.84 15.91
CA VAL A 120 1.21 10.98 17.29
C VAL A 120 2.12 9.81 17.62
N LEU A 121 3.41 10.09 17.73
CA LEU A 121 4.43 9.12 18.09
C LEU A 121 4.71 9.25 19.58
N GLY A 122 4.64 8.16 20.32
CA GLY A 122 4.94 8.12 21.74
C GLY A 122 4.17 7.00 22.46
N GLY A 123 4.42 6.91 23.75
CA GLY A 123 3.82 5.89 24.59
C GLY A 123 4.67 4.62 24.66
N ASN A 124 5.17 4.34 25.85
CA ASN A 124 5.84 3.08 26.21
C ASN A 124 4.83 1.95 26.49
N GLY A 125 3.53 2.21 26.28
CA GLY A 125 2.42 1.30 26.56
C GLY A 125 1.80 1.49 27.94
N GLU A 126 2.34 2.39 28.74
CA GLU A 126 1.81 2.74 30.08
C GLU A 126 1.15 4.11 30.12
N GLU A 127 1.46 4.98 29.16
CA GLU A 127 0.88 6.31 29.05
C GLU A 127 -0.37 6.31 28.18
N ILE A 128 -1.40 7.04 28.64
CA ILE A 128 -2.59 7.30 27.87
C ILE A 128 -2.27 8.45 26.88
N LEU A 129 -2.17 8.10 25.59
CA LEU A 129 -2.01 9.10 24.53
C LEU A 129 -3.37 9.70 24.18
N ASN A 130 -3.52 11.00 24.35
CA ASN A 130 -4.66 11.74 23.85
C ASN A 130 -4.45 12.07 22.36
N ILE A 131 -5.20 11.40 21.49
CA ILE A 131 -5.22 11.68 20.05
C ILE A 131 -6.49 12.51 19.79
N THR A 132 -6.29 13.79 19.55
CA THR A 132 -7.40 14.68 19.24
C THR A 132 -7.85 14.46 17.80
N TYR A 133 -9.15 14.22 17.60
CA TYR A 133 -9.75 14.07 16.27
C TYR A 133 -9.97 15.45 15.64
N THR A 134 -8.90 16.05 15.13
CA THR A 134 -8.90 17.43 14.60
C THR A 134 -9.59 17.54 13.25
N GLU A 135 -9.69 16.45 12.50
CA GLU A 135 -10.33 16.42 11.19
C GLU A 135 -11.86 16.56 11.27
N GLY A 136 -12.46 16.19 12.39
CA GLY A 136 -13.91 16.17 12.54
C GLY A 136 -14.56 15.26 11.47
N CYS A 137 -15.69 15.74 10.93
CA CYS A 137 -16.38 15.05 9.81
C CYS A 137 -15.97 15.57 8.43
N VAL A 138 -15.00 16.47 8.35
CA VAL A 138 -14.56 17.07 7.08
C VAL A 138 -13.36 16.30 6.55
N LEU A 139 -13.60 15.19 5.88
CA LEU A 139 -12.64 14.58 4.99
C LEU A 139 -12.64 15.40 3.69
N CYS A 140 -11.74 16.36 3.57
CA CYS A 140 -11.39 16.91 2.28
C CYS A 140 -10.71 15.80 1.49
N VAL A 141 -11.47 15.12 0.63
CA VAL A 141 -10.93 14.23 -0.37
C VAL A 141 -10.48 15.11 -1.54
N PRO A 142 -9.19 15.36 -1.73
CA PRO A 142 -8.76 15.87 -3.03
C PRO A 142 -9.05 14.74 -4.03
N PHE A 143 -9.96 15.00 -4.94
CA PHE A 143 -10.11 14.15 -6.12
C PHE A 143 -8.80 14.16 -6.88
N ILE A 144 -8.21 12.99 -7.06
CA ILE A 144 -7.15 12.75 -8.04
C ILE A 144 -7.82 12.66 -9.41
#